data_a8e6f8fcf4c63082b2792f089677058a
#
_entry.id   a8e6f8fcf4c63082b2792f089677058a
#
_cell.length_a   1.000
_cell.length_b   1.000
_cell.length_c   1.000
_cell.angle_alpha   90.00
_cell.angle_beta   90.00
_cell.angle_gamma   90.00
#
_symmetry.space_group_name_H-M   'P 1'
#
loop_
_entity.id
_entity.type
_entity.pdbx_description
1 polymer ?
#
loop_
_entity_poly.entity_id
_entity_poly.type
_entity_poly.pdbx_seq_one_letter_code
_entity_poly.pdbx_strand_id
1 'polypeptide(L)'
;MNLHLDVEIETEQISSLRLKATLVKDKSVILFDQEINDRRISITTRIEDVEGWTAETPNLYEIRLELYQDNQFVQGKKFDYGFRQTEIVDGIFLINKKPIKLKGVNRHDFHPVKGWAIDKQTRETDIRIMKSHNINAIRTSHYPNDRHLYELCDRYGLYVIDEADLETHGVRTFLPKDDSRWLDAMIDRGVRMVKRDRNHACVVMWSLGNEAGFAERATIIPVSYTHLAGD
;
A
#
# COMPACT_ATOMS: atom_id res chain seq x y z
N MET A 1 3.11 10.66 16.34
CA MET A 1 2.65 9.34 15.85
C MET A 1 3.74 8.30 16.08
N ASN A 2 3.38 7.04 16.23
CA ASN A 2 4.37 5.95 16.25
C ASN A 2 4.62 5.50 14.83
N LEU A 3 5.88 5.31 14.46
CA LEU A 3 6.32 4.68 13.22
C LEU A 3 6.89 3.31 13.55
N HIS A 4 6.35 2.29 12.89
CA HIS A 4 6.91 0.94 12.91
C HIS A 4 7.49 0.65 11.54
N LEU A 5 8.74 0.25 11.50
CA LEU A 5 9.46 -0.03 10.27
C LEU A 5 10.11 -1.40 10.37
N ASP A 6 9.61 -2.35 9.59
CA ASP A 6 10.20 -3.69 9.45
C ASP A 6 11.08 -3.72 8.22
N VAL A 7 12.34 -4.05 8.42
CA VAL A 7 13.35 -4.15 7.36
C VAL A 7 13.82 -5.59 7.27
N GLU A 8 13.73 -6.17 6.08
CA GLU A 8 14.28 -7.49 5.78
C GLU A 8 15.44 -7.33 4.80
N ILE A 9 16.58 -7.95 5.12
CA ILE A 9 17.82 -7.86 4.36
C ILE A 9 18.14 -9.22 3.78
N GLU A 10 18.20 -9.29 2.45
CA GLU A 10 18.64 -10.47 1.73
C GLU A 10 20.17 -10.43 1.59
N THR A 11 20.86 -11.26 2.36
CA THR A 11 22.33 -11.39 2.32
C THR A 11 22.77 -12.80 2.72
N GLU A 12 23.91 -13.25 2.21
CA GLU A 12 24.55 -14.48 2.65
C GLU A 12 25.33 -14.29 3.95
N GLN A 13 25.91 -13.10 4.18
CA GLN A 13 26.70 -12.77 5.36
C GLN A 13 26.08 -11.59 6.12
N ILE A 14 25.97 -11.73 7.43
CA ILE A 14 25.43 -10.69 8.34
C ILE A 14 26.54 -9.95 9.08
N SER A 15 27.79 -10.44 9.03
CA SER A 15 28.89 -9.85 9.78
C SER A 15 29.20 -8.41 9.34
N SER A 16 29.42 -7.52 10.30
CA SER A 16 29.80 -6.12 10.08
C SER A 16 28.80 -5.28 9.27
N LEU A 17 27.51 -5.65 9.30
CA LEU A 17 26.47 -4.86 8.68
C LEU A 17 25.98 -3.75 9.62
N ARG A 18 25.75 -2.56 9.07
CA ARG A 18 25.12 -1.43 9.74
C ARG A 18 23.96 -0.93 8.90
N LEU A 19 22.81 -0.77 9.53
CA LEU A 19 21.62 -0.18 8.92
C LEU A 19 21.42 1.23 9.43
N LYS A 20 21.17 2.16 8.50
CA LYS A 20 20.73 3.51 8.82
C LYS A 20 19.38 3.77 8.19
N ALA A 21 18.43 4.24 9.00
CA ALA A 21 17.10 4.65 8.55
C ALA A 21 16.91 6.14 8.90
N THR A 22 16.44 6.92 7.91
CA THR A 22 16.26 8.37 8.05
C THR A 22 14.89 8.76 7.52
N LEU A 23 14.18 9.62 8.24
CA LEU A 23 12.95 10.29 7.80
C LEU A 23 13.29 11.70 7.34
N VAL A 24 12.85 12.08 6.15
CA VAL A 24 13.18 13.38 5.53
C VAL A 24 11.89 14.07 5.07
N LYS A 25 11.73 15.33 5.46
CA LYS A 25 10.81 16.30 4.85
C LYS A 25 11.59 17.61 4.72
N ASP A 26 11.31 18.60 5.53
CA ASP A 26 12.11 19.85 5.60
C ASP A 26 13.44 19.65 6.34
N LYS A 27 13.44 18.69 7.29
CA LYS A 27 14.61 18.27 8.07
C LYS A 27 14.77 16.78 8.00
N SER A 28 15.99 16.31 8.22
CA SER A 28 16.31 14.89 8.33
C SER A 28 16.33 14.46 9.79
N VAL A 29 15.61 13.40 10.12
CA VAL A 29 15.57 12.78 11.43
C VAL A 29 16.10 11.36 11.31
N ILE A 30 17.15 11.03 12.04
CA ILE A 30 17.68 9.67 12.11
C ILE A 30 16.73 8.84 12.99
N LEU A 31 16.15 7.81 12.39
CA LEU A 31 15.24 6.87 13.06
C LEU A 31 16.02 5.73 13.72
N PHE A 32 17.08 5.29 13.05
CA PHE A 32 17.91 4.16 13.43
C PHE A 32 19.29 4.30 12.77
N ASP A 33 20.37 4.01 13.47
CA ASP A 33 21.72 3.99 12.93
C ASP A 33 22.61 3.10 13.82
N GLN A 34 22.63 1.79 13.56
CA GLN A 34 23.31 0.80 14.40
C GLN A 34 23.82 -0.39 13.58
N GLU A 35 24.80 -1.09 14.13
CA GLU A 35 25.19 -2.42 13.67
C GLU A 35 24.03 -3.40 13.88
N ILE A 36 23.89 -4.33 12.94
CA ILE A 36 22.82 -5.30 12.93
C ILE A 36 23.38 -6.73 12.88
N ASN A 37 22.73 -7.61 13.62
CA ASN A 37 23.13 -9.01 13.75
C ASN A 37 22.02 -9.96 13.24
N ASP A 38 20.92 -9.41 12.73
CA ASP A 38 19.78 -10.17 12.21
C ASP A 38 19.41 -9.65 10.81
N ARG A 39 18.81 -10.52 10.02
CA ARG A 39 18.24 -10.19 8.71
C ARG A 39 16.91 -9.45 8.80
N ARG A 40 16.23 -9.53 9.94
CA ARG A 40 14.96 -8.86 10.21
C ARG A 40 15.13 -7.89 11.36
N ILE A 41 14.92 -6.63 11.07
CA ILE A 41 15.05 -5.54 12.02
C ILE A 41 13.69 -4.83 12.13
N SER A 42 13.15 -4.76 13.34
CA SER A 42 11.96 -3.96 13.64
C SER A 42 12.35 -2.71 14.39
N ILE A 43 12.07 -1.57 13.82
CA ILE A 43 12.35 -0.25 14.39
C ILE A 43 11.01 0.36 14.79
N THR A 44 10.88 0.71 16.06
CA THR A 44 9.73 1.45 16.58
C THR A 44 10.21 2.78 17.13
N THR A 45 9.68 3.87 16.61
CA THR A 45 10.04 5.20 17.06
C THR A 45 8.84 6.13 17.07
N ARG A 46 8.82 7.08 18.02
CA ARG A 46 7.82 8.13 18.07
C ARG A 46 8.31 9.33 17.27
N ILE A 47 7.51 9.76 16.31
CA ILE A 47 7.77 10.97 15.54
C ILE A 47 6.83 12.06 16.05
N GLU A 48 7.41 13.17 16.44
CA GLU A 48 6.68 14.37 16.89
C GLU A 48 6.41 15.29 15.69
N ASP A 49 5.38 16.14 15.80
CA ASP A 49 5.01 17.16 14.82
C ASP A 49 4.78 16.61 13.38
N VAL A 50 4.18 15.43 13.30
CA VAL A 50 3.87 14.81 12.01
C VAL A 50 2.60 15.42 11.42
N GLU A 51 2.71 15.90 10.19
CA GLU A 51 1.56 16.28 9.38
C GLU A 51 0.97 15.02 8.70
N GLY A 52 -0.28 14.71 9.04
CA GLY A 52 -0.97 13.54 8.51
C GLY A 52 -1.26 13.67 7.02
N TRP A 53 -1.23 12.54 6.33
CA TRP A 53 -1.64 12.44 4.93
C TRP A 53 -3.16 12.30 4.81
N THR A 54 -3.76 13.06 3.90
CA THR A 54 -5.17 12.91 3.47
C THR A 54 -5.26 13.18 1.97
N ALA A 55 -6.39 12.86 1.34
CA ALA A 55 -6.61 13.21 -0.07
C ALA A 55 -6.65 14.74 -0.33
N GLU A 56 -6.95 15.54 0.69
CA GLU A 56 -6.97 17.01 0.59
C GLU A 56 -5.61 17.64 0.93
N THR A 57 -4.85 16.99 1.80
CA THR A 57 -3.51 17.42 2.22
C THR A 57 -2.56 16.23 2.15
N PRO A 58 -2.04 15.90 0.96
CA PRO A 58 -1.23 14.70 0.73
C PRO A 58 0.22 14.90 1.20
N ASN A 59 0.39 15.06 2.52
CA ASN A 59 1.70 15.24 3.13
C ASN A 59 2.52 13.96 3.07
N LEU A 60 3.65 14.01 2.36
CA LEU A 60 4.57 12.90 2.21
C LEU A 60 5.92 13.22 2.86
N TYR A 61 6.53 12.19 3.37
CA TYR A 61 7.89 12.14 3.91
C TYR A 61 8.68 11.14 3.09
N GLU A 62 9.98 11.35 2.91
CA GLU A 62 10.85 10.35 2.32
C GLU A 62 11.50 9.51 3.42
N ILE A 63 11.35 8.20 3.36
CA ILE A 63 12.12 7.26 4.18
C ILE A 63 13.31 6.81 3.35
N ARG A 64 14.51 6.95 3.94
CA ARG A 64 15.79 6.47 3.38
C ARG A 64 16.33 5.34 4.24
N LEU A 65 16.64 4.24 3.60
CA LEU A 65 17.35 3.11 4.18
C LEU A 65 18.71 3.01 3.50
N GLU A 66 19.76 2.93 4.30
CA GLU A 66 21.15 2.81 3.82
C GLU A 66 21.78 1.63 4.55
N LEU A 67 22.32 0.69 3.77
CA LEU A 67 23.04 -0.47 4.27
C LEU A 67 24.54 -0.28 4.03
N TYR A 68 25.31 -0.52 5.07
CA TYR A 68 26.77 -0.47 5.04
C TYR A 68 27.35 -1.81 5.46
N GLN A 69 28.48 -2.19 4.87
CA GLN A 69 29.30 -3.32 5.29
C GLN A 69 30.72 -2.81 5.47
N ASP A 70 31.34 -3.12 6.61
CA ASP A 70 32.67 -2.61 6.99
C ASP A 70 32.79 -1.09 6.82
N ASN A 71 31.73 -0.35 7.18
CA ASN A 71 31.57 1.09 7.02
C ASN A 71 31.54 1.61 5.57
N GLN A 72 31.50 0.73 4.58
CA GLN A 72 31.32 1.11 3.17
C GLN A 72 29.83 0.98 2.78
N PHE A 73 29.34 1.99 2.06
CA PHE A 73 27.98 1.97 1.53
C PHE A 73 27.81 0.82 0.51
N VAL A 74 26.81 -0.03 0.74
CA VAL A 74 26.49 -1.17 -0.12
C VAL A 74 25.24 -0.92 -0.93
N GLN A 75 24.14 -0.52 -0.26
CA GLN A 75 22.84 -0.38 -0.90
C GLN A 75 22.02 0.69 -0.21
N GLY A 76 21.21 1.42 -0.99
CA GLY A 76 20.22 2.34 -0.47
C GLY A 76 18.85 2.14 -1.11
N LYS A 77 17.82 2.36 -0.32
CA LYS A 77 16.43 2.39 -0.76
C LYS A 77 15.76 3.64 -0.23
N LYS A 78 14.96 4.30 -1.08
CA LYS A 78 14.13 5.43 -0.66
C LYS A 78 12.72 5.27 -1.21
N PHE A 79 11.75 5.76 -0.46
CA PHE A 79 10.34 5.75 -0.85
C PHE A 79 9.57 6.84 -0.11
N ASP A 80 8.53 7.33 -0.75
CA ASP A 80 7.60 8.28 -0.15
C ASP A 80 6.71 7.56 0.86
N TYR A 81 6.44 8.19 2.00
CA TYR A 81 5.60 7.65 3.07
C TYR A 81 4.67 8.73 3.62
N GLY A 82 3.37 8.43 3.72
CA GLY A 82 2.37 9.32 4.30
C GLY A 82 1.83 8.74 5.61
N PHE A 83 1.94 9.52 6.69
CA PHE A 83 1.39 9.12 7.98
C PHE A 83 -0.12 9.28 7.98
N ARG A 84 -0.84 8.20 8.20
CA ARG A 84 -2.29 8.20 8.34
C ARG A 84 -2.76 7.18 9.36
N GLN A 85 -3.93 7.42 9.92
CA GLN A 85 -4.65 6.49 10.76
C GLN A 85 -6.03 6.29 10.14
N THR A 86 -6.46 5.03 10.01
CA THR A 86 -7.79 4.65 9.54
C THR A 86 -8.54 3.96 10.67
N GLU A 87 -9.79 4.30 10.87
CA GLU A 87 -10.63 3.69 11.89
C GLU A 87 -12.11 3.74 11.49
N ILE A 88 -12.90 2.84 12.06
CA ILE A 88 -14.35 2.86 11.95
C ILE A 88 -14.92 3.03 13.36
N VAL A 89 -15.59 4.15 13.58
CA VAL A 89 -16.22 4.47 14.87
C VAL A 89 -17.71 4.67 14.63
N ASP A 90 -18.54 3.92 15.34
CA ASP A 90 -20.00 3.96 15.20
C ASP A 90 -20.51 3.82 13.75
N GLY A 91 -19.82 2.96 12.96
CA GLY A 91 -20.14 2.74 11.55
C GLY A 91 -19.65 3.84 10.60
N ILE A 92 -18.95 4.85 11.09
CA ILE A 92 -18.40 5.96 10.31
C ILE A 92 -16.92 5.70 10.05
N PHE A 93 -16.50 5.76 8.77
CA PHE A 93 -15.11 5.64 8.38
C PHE A 93 -14.36 6.96 8.57
N LEU A 94 -13.26 6.91 9.31
CA LEU A 94 -12.45 8.07 9.68
C LEU A 94 -11.04 7.94 9.12
N ILE A 95 -10.48 9.07 8.66
CA ILE A 95 -9.06 9.22 8.37
C ILE A 95 -8.51 10.31 9.30
N ASN A 96 -7.44 10.00 10.03
CA ASN A 96 -6.86 10.89 11.03
C ASN A 96 -7.92 11.48 11.99
N LYS A 97 -8.83 10.61 12.46
CA LYS A 97 -9.96 10.94 13.37
C LYS A 97 -11.02 11.88 12.78
N LYS A 98 -11.00 12.12 11.47
CA LYS A 98 -12.00 12.94 10.79
C LYS A 98 -12.86 12.07 9.87
N PRO A 99 -14.20 12.20 9.91
CA PRO A 99 -15.07 11.48 8.99
C PRO A 99 -14.80 11.92 7.55
N ILE A 100 -14.74 10.97 6.64
CA ILE A 100 -14.57 11.24 5.23
C ILE A 100 -15.73 10.70 4.42
N LYS A 101 -15.93 11.30 3.25
CA LYS A 101 -16.86 10.80 2.24
C LYS A 101 -16.07 10.47 0.98
N LEU A 102 -16.12 9.20 0.55
CA LEU A 102 -15.51 8.76 -0.69
C LEU A 102 -16.39 9.22 -1.87
N LYS A 103 -15.85 10.12 -2.68
CA LYS A 103 -16.42 10.55 -3.97
C LYS A 103 -15.56 9.92 -5.05
N GLY A 104 -15.82 8.64 -5.31
CA GLY A 104 -14.92 7.79 -6.08
C GLY A 104 -15.47 7.33 -7.40
N VAL A 105 -14.57 6.77 -8.20
CA VAL A 105 -14.85 6.09 -9.47
C VAL A 105 -14.19 4.71 -9.48
N ASN A 106 -14.80 3.79 -10.22
CA ASN A 106 -14.13 2.55 -10.61
C ASN A 106 -13.22 2.86 -11.81
N ARG A 107 -12.00 2.36 -11.78
CA ARG A 107 -11.03 2.58 -12.84
C ARG A 107 -10.40 1.26 -13.29
N HIS A 108 -10.49 0.99 -14.60
CA HIS A 108 -9.69 -0.02 -15.26
C HIS A 108 -8.37 0.57 -15.75
N ASP A 109 -7.28 -0.17 -15.65
CA ASP A 109 -5.99 0.20 -16.23
C ASP A 109 -6.01 -0.16 -17.74
N PHE A 110 -6.72 0.66 -18.53
CA PHE A 110 -7.03 0.39 -19.92
C PHE A 110 -6.97 1.66 -20.78
N HIS A 111 -6.33 1.54 -21.96
CA HIS A 111 -6.21 2.64 -22.92
C HIS A 111 -6.97 2.28 -24.22
N PRO A 112 -7.75 3.19 -24.83
CA PRO A 112 -8.60 2.88 -25.99
C PRO A 112 -7.85 2.39 -27.21
N VAL A 113 -6.56 2.71 -27.34
CA VAL A 113 -5.71 2.29 -28.48
C VAL A 113 -4.71 1.21 -28.07
N LYS A 114 -4.09 1.34 -26.85
CA LYS A 114 -3.01 0.46 -26.39
C LYS A 114 -3.50 -0.72 -25.57
N GLY A 115 -4.81 -0.80 -25.27
CA GLY A 115 -5.36 -1.82 -24.39
C GLY A 115 -4.76 -1.75 -22.98
N TRP A 116 -4.30 -2.87 -22.46
CA TRP A 116 -3.72 -3.01 -21.14
C TRP A 116 -2.29 -2.42 -21.00
N ALA A 117 -1.63 -2.09 -22.12
CA ALA A 117 -0.29 -1.52 -22.14
C ALA A 117 -0.33 0.01 -21.96
N ILE A 118 -0.84 0.47 -20.83
CA ILE A 118 -0.97 1.89 -20.51
C ILE A 118 0.35 2.46 -19.96
N ASP A 119 0.69 3.66 -20.42
CA ASP A 119 1.91 4.35 -20.02
C ASP A 119 1.70 5.28 -18.81
N LYS A 120 2.83 5.75 -18.26
CA LYS A 120 2.83 6.64 -17.09
C LYS A 120 2.09 7.95 -17.34
N GLN A 121 2.23 8.53 -18.54
CA GLN A 121 1.59 9.80 -18.90
C GLN A 121 0.07 9.66 -18.92
N THR A 122 -0.46 8.56 -19.44
CA THR A 122 -1.89 8.29 -19.44
C THR A 122 -2.43 8.19 -18.03
N ARG A 123 -1.75 7.44 -17.13
CA ARG A 123 -2.14 7.35 -15.71
C ARG A 123 -2.14 8.70 -15.02
N GLU A 124 -1.10 9.51 -15.24
CA GLU A 124 -1.03 10.85 -14.64
C GLU A 124 -2.15 11.75 -15.16
N THR A 125 -2.48 11.65 -16.45
CA THR A 125 -3.61 12.39 -17.05
C THR A 125 -4.93 11.99 -16.40
N ASP A 126 -5.19 10.70 -16.20
CA ASP A 126 -6.39 10.22 -15.51
C ASP A 126 -6.50 10.81 -14.11
N ILE A 127 -5.42 10.78 -13.33
CA ILE A 127 -5.38 11.33 -11.97
C ILE A 127 -5.68 12.83 -11.96
N ARG A 128 -5.07 13.59 -12.86
CA ARG A 128 -5.30 15.04 -12.98
C ARG A 128 -6.75 15.37 -13.35
N ILE A 129 -7.35 14.61 -14.27
CA ILE A 129 -8.76 14.77 -14.64
C ILE A 129 -9.65 14.48 -13.43
N MET A 130 -9.43 13.39 -12.71
CA MET A 130 -10.19 13.04 -11.51
C MET A 130 -10.12 14.16 -10.46
N LYS A 131 -8.92 14.66 -10.16
CA LYS A 131 -8.75 15.77 -9.20
C LYS A 131 -9.46 17.05 -9.65
N SER A 132 -9.41 17.40 -10.95
CA SER A 132 -10.08 18.58 -11.47
C SER A 132 -11.62 18.51 -11.39
N HIS A 133 -12.17 17.29 -11.26
CA HIS A 133 -13.60 17.03 -11.09
C HIS A 133 -14.00 16.71 -9.64
N ASN A 134 -13.15 17.03 -8.65
CA ASN A 134 -13.39 16.78 -7.23
C ASN A 134 -13.63 15.30 -6.88
N ILE A 135 -13.07 14.39 -7.65
CA ILE A 135 -12.99 12.97 -7.31
C ILE A 135 -11.86 12.80 -6.31
N ASN A 136 -12.11 12.14 -5.19
CA ASN A 136 -11.15 11.92 -4.12
C ASN A 136 -10.83 10.44 -3.87
N ALA A 137 -11.42 9.52 -4.63
CA ALA A 137 -11.22 8.09 -4.44
C ALA A 137 -11.25 7.31 -5.75
N ILE A 138 -10.52 6.19 -5.78
CA ILE A 138 -10.48 5.23 -6.89
C ILE A 138 -10.68 3.83 -6.31
N ARG A 139 -11.47 2.99 -6.98
CA ARG A 139 -11.42 1.55 -6.83
C ARG A 139 -10.67 0.96 -8.03
N THR A 140 -9.63 0.17 -7.78
CA THR A 140 -8.84 -0.48 -8.83
C THR A 140 -9.59 -1.69 -9.39
N SER A 141 -10.59 -1.42 -10.22
CA SER A 141 -11.46 -2.46 -10.81
C SER A 141 -10.75 -3.21 -11.93
N HIS A 142 -10.60 -4.51 -11.91
CA HIS A 142 -10.89 -5.44 -10.82
C HIS A 142 -9.60 -6.22 -10.53
N TYR A 143 -8.50 -5.50 -10.32
CA TYR A 143 -7.14 -6.03 -10.11
C TYR A 143 -6.22 -4.92 -9.58
N PRO A 144 -5.16 -5.28 -8.85
CA PRO A 144 -4.15 -4.30 -8.45
C PRO A 144 -3.51 -3.66 -9.68
N ASN A 145 -3.46 -2.33 -9.71
CA ASN A 145 -2.90 -1.58 -10.82
C ASN A 145 -1.36 -1.54 -10.77
N ASP A 146 -0.74 -0.87 -11.74
CA ASP A 146 0.70 -0.59 -11.75
C ASP A 146 1.10 0.29 -10.55
N ARG A 147 2.28 0.05 -9.97
CA ARG A 147 2.78 0.80 -8.79
C ARG A 147 2.77 2.31 -8.99
N HIS A 148 3.04 2.77 -10.19
CA HIS A 148 3.04 4.20 -10.51
C HIS A 148 1.67 4.87 -10.26
N LEU A 149 0.55 4.13 -10.37
CA LEU A 149 -0.76 4.67 -10.02
C LEU A 149 -0.83 5.05 -8.54
N TYR A 150 -0.37 4.16 -7.66
CA TYR A 150 -0.39 4.41 -6.21
C TYR A 150 0.55 5.54 -5.83
N GLU A 151 1.74 5.62 -6.45
CA GLU A 151 2.66 6.76 -6.27
C GLU A 151 1.99 8.09 -6.67
N LEU A 152 1.23 8.10 -7.76
CA LEU A 152 0.46 9.28 -8.16
C LEU A 152 -0.67 9.57 -7.17
N CYS A 153 -1.41 8.55 -6.71
CA CYS A 153 -2.47 8.72 -5.72
C CYS A 153 -1.92 9.25 -4.39
N ASP A 154 -0.74 8.79 -3.96
CA ASP A 154 -0.05 9.31 -2.78
C ASP A 154 0.27 10.80 -2.94
N ARG A 155 0.79 11.22 -4.09
CA ARG A 155 1.24 12.59 -4.37
C ARG A 155 0.10 13.57 -4.64
N TYR A 156 -0.89 13.14 -5.44
CA TYR A 156 -2.02 13.99 -5.81
C TYR A 156 -3.16 13.98 -4.79
N GLY A 157 -3.14 13.03 -3.86
CA GLY A 157 -4.16 12.87 -2.83
C GLY A 157 -5.45 12.26 -3.37
N LEU A 158 -5.45 10.94 -3.61
CA LEU A 158 -6.65 10.16 -3.86
C LEU A 158 -6.65 8.95 -2.94
N TYR A 159 -7.78 8.66 -2.31
CA TYR A 159 -7.97 7.41 -1.58
C TYR A 159 -8.09 6.25 -2.57
N VAL A 160 -7.52 5.11 -2.23
CA VAL A 160 -7.58 3.92 -3.07
C VAL A 160 -8.24 2.78 -2.29
N ILE A 161 -9.25 2.18 -2.92
CA ILE A 161 -9.74 0.85 -2.58
C ILE A 161 -9.00 -0.10 -3.50
N ASP A 162 -7.99 -0.78 -2.98
CA ASP A 162 -7.16 -1.69 -3.75
C ASP A 162 -7.81 -3.06 -3.83
N GLU A 163 -8.00 -3.57 -5.04
CA GLU A 163 -8.78 -4.77 -5.27
C GLU A 163 -7.93 -5.93 -5.77
N ALA A 164 -8.09 -7.07 -5.13
CA ALA A 164 -7.41 -8.30 -5.51
C ALA A 164 -7.94 -8.79 -6.87
N ASP A 165 -7.02 -9.33 -7.67
CA ASP A 165 -7.34 -9.97 -8.95
C ASP A 165 -8.06 -11.30 -8.72
N LEU A 166 -9.31 -11.20 -8.28
CA LEU A 166 -10.21 -12.31 -8.07
C LEU A 166 -11.59 -11.96 -8.62
N GLU A 167 -11.82 -12.30 -9.89
CA GLU A 167 -13.09 -12.16 -10.55
C GLU A 167 -13.42 -13.43 -11.34
N THR A 168 -14.60 -13.98 -11.10
CA THR A 168 -15.06 -15.21 -11.77
C THR A 168 -16.48 -15.08 -12.30
N HIS A 169 -16.93 -13.85 -12.59
CA HIS A 169 -18.33 -13.55 -12.97
C HIS A 169 -18.92 -14.53 -14.01
N GLY A 170 -18.23 -14.77 -15.12
CA GLY A 170 -18.70 -15.66 -16.18
C GLY A 170 -18.77 -17.14 -15.80
N VAL A 171 -18.07 -17.54 -14.74
CA VAL A 171 -17.97 -18.94 -14.27
C VAL A 171 -18.22 -19.09 -12.77
N ARG A 172 -18.80 -18.11 -12.14
CA ARG A 172 -19.02 -18.05 -10.67
C ARG A 172 -19.82 -19.22 -10.09
N THR A 173 -20.57 -19.93 -10.93
CA THR A 173 -21.29 -21.14 -10.53
C THR A 173 -20.37 -22.36 -10.43
N PHE A 174 -19.17 -22.28 -11.01
CA PHE A 174 -18.16 -23.34 -11.06
C PHE A 174 -16.91 -22.99 -10.25
N LEU A 175 -16.53 -21.70 -10.20
CA LEU A 175 -15.32 -21.20 -9.60
C LEU A 175 -15.59 -19.97 -8.72
N PRO A 176 -14.89 -19.83 -7.59
CA PRO A 176 -14.00 -20.83 -7.00
C PRO A 176 -14.76 -21.93 -6.25
N LYS A 177 -16.07 -21.74 -5.93
CA LYS A 177 -16.81 -22.54 -4.96
C LYS A 177 -16.00 -22.75 -3.67
N ASP A 178 -16.48 -23.54 -2.74
CA ASP A 178 -15.72 -23.89 -1.54
C ASP A 178 -14.80 -25.12 -1.82
N ASP A 179 -14.07 -25.03 -2.95
CA ASP A 179 -13.14 -26.04 -3.39
C ASP A 179 -11.72 -25.70 -2.93
N SER A 180 -11.15 -26.53 -2.06
CA SER A 180 -9.82 -26.34 -1.47
C SER A 180 -8.69 -26.22 -2.50
N ARG A 181 -8.87 -26.71 -3.72
CA ARG A 181 -7.87 -26.58 -4.80
C ARG A 181 -7.62 -25.13 -5.22
N TRP A 182 -8.59 -24.24 -5.00
CA TRP A 182 -8.47 -22.82 -5.35
C TRP A 182 -7.99 -21.95 -4.17
N LEU A 183 -8.03 -22.48 -2.95
CA LEU A 183 -7.77 -21.72 -1.73
C LEU A 183 -6.42 -21.01 -1.76
N ASP A 184 -5.34 -21.76 -2.04
CA ASP A 184 -3.97 -21.21 -2.03
C ASP A 184 -3.80 -20.10 -3.09
N ALA A 185 -4.38 -20.28 -4.28
CA ALA A 185 -4.31 -19.28 -5.36
C ALA A 185 -5.08 -17.99 -5.01
N MET A 186 -6.22 -18.11 -4.33
CA MET A 186 -7.00 -16.95 -3.88
C MET A 186 -6.27 -16.21 -2.74
N ILE A 187 -5.72 -16.95 -1.77
CA ILE A 187 -4.92 -16.39 -0.68
C ILE A 187 -3.71 -15.65 -1.24
N ASP A 188 -2.96 -16.29 -2.13
CA ASP A 188 -1.74 -15.72 -2.71
C ASP A 188 -1.99 -14.37 -3.39
N ARG A 189 -3.09 -14.22 -4.15
CA ARG A 189 -3.47 -12.96 -4.81
C ARG A 189 -3.68 -11.83 -3.79
N GLY A 190 -4.48 -12.06 -2.77
CA GLY A 190 -4.72 -11.06 -1.71
C GLY A 190 -3.45 -10.72 -0.93
N VAL A 191 -2.68 -11.74 -0.54
CA VAL A 191 -1.43 -11.57 0.22
C VAL A 191 -0.40 -10.76 -0.57
N ARG A 192 -0.21 -11.06 -1.86
CA ARG A 192 0.76 -10.33 -2.71
C ARG A 192 0.34 -8.89 -2.91
N MET A 193 -0.95 -8.62 -3.13
CA MET A 193 -1.49 -7.26 -3.21
C MET A 193 -1.15 -6.47 -1.95
N VAL A 194 -1.54 -6.97 -0.78
CA VAL A 194 -1.30 -6.29 0.50
C VAL A 194 0.20 -6.09 0.74
N LYS A 195 1.03 -7.12 0.56
CA LYS A 195 2.49 -7.01 0.74
C LYS A 195 3.12 -5.95 -0.17
N ARG A 196 2.64 -5.83 -1.40
CA ARG A 196 3.15 -4.87 -2.38
C ARG A 196 2.77 -3.44 -2.03
N ASP A 197 1.49 -3.22 -1.64
CA ASP A 197 0.89 -1.89 -1.66
C ASP A 197 0.60 -1.31 -0.28
N ARG A 198 0.77 -2.07 0.82
CA ARG A 198 0.48 -1.63 2.20
C ARG A 198 1.21 -0.37 2.66
N ASN A 199 2.34 -0.02 2.03
CA ASN A 199 3.12 1.16 2.38
C ASN A 199 2.65 2.43 1.65
N HIS A 200 1.70 2.32 0.71
CA HIS A 200 1.10 3.48 0.05
C HIS A 200 0.07 4.14 0.97
N ALA A 201 0.25 5.42 1.24
CA ALA A 201 -0.68 6.19 2.09
C ALA A 201 -2.09 6.28 1.51
N CYS A 202 -2.21 6.25 0.19
CA CYS A 202 -3.47 6.32 -0.54
C CYS A 202 -4.35 5.08 -0.34
N VAL A 203 -3.78 3.90 -0.08
CA VAL A 203 -4.57 2.67 0.09
C VAL A 203 -5.23 2.67 1.45
N VAL A 204 -6.53 2.85 1.49
CA VAL A 204 -7.32 2.98 2.72
C VAL A 204 -8.27 1.82 2.96
N MET A 205 -8.51 1.00 1.95
CA MET A 205 -9.33 -0.21 2.02
C MET A 205 -8.78 -1.28 1.07
N TRP A 206 -9.00 -2.54 1.45
CA TRP A 206 -8.70 -3.72 0.64
C TRP A 206 -10.01 -4.36 0.20
N SER A 207 -10.13 -4.63 -1.11
CA SER A 207 -11.23 -5.39 -1.68
C SER A 207 -10.73 -6.78 -2.08
N LEU A 208 -11.51 -7.80 -1.74
CA LEU A 208 -11.12 -9.19 -1.99
C LEU A 208 -11.30 -9.62 -3.44
N GLY A 209 -12.00 -8.83 -4.23
CA GLY A 209 -12.30 -9.12 -5.62
C GLY A 209 -13.67 -8.64 -6.03
N ASN A 210 -14.07 -8.99 -7.24
CA ASN A 210 -15.32 -8.59 -7.84
C ASN A 210 -16.08 -9.81 -8.38
N GLU A 211 -17.39 -9.87 -8.07
CA GLU A 211 -18.32 -10.84 -8.66
C GLU A 211 -17.80 -12.30 -8.71
N ALA A 212 -16.97 -12.65 -7.76
CA ALA A 212 -16.46 -14.01 -7.60
C ALA A 212 -17.56 -14.92 -7.02
N GLY A 213 -17.49 -16.21 -7.35
CA GLY A 213 -18.34 -17.21 -6.73
C GLY A 213 -18.09 -17.28 -5.21
N PHE A 214 -19.12 -17.69 -4.47
CA PHE A 214 -19.01 -17.81 -3.01
C PHE A 214 -17.97 -18.86 -2.60
N ALA A 215 -17.08 -18.45 -1.69
CA ALA A 215 -16.10 -19.34 -1.06
C ALA A 215 -15.93 -18.92 0.40
N GLU A 216 -16.51 -19.68 1.32
CA GLU A 216 -16.45 -19.37 2.78
C GLU A 216 -15.01 -19.24 3.28
N ARG A 217 -14.13 -20.12 2.81
CA ARG A 217 -12.72 -20.16 3.25
C ARG A 217 -11.91 -18.96 2.78
N ALA A 218 -12.25 -18.35 1.64
CA ALA A 218 -11.54 -17.19 1.13
C ALA A 218 -11.85 -15.91 1.91
N THR A 219 -12.97 -15.84 2.61
CA THR A 219 -13.36 -14.67 3.43
C THR A 219 -12.60 -14.57 4.76
N ILE A 220 -11.90 -15.63 5.17
CA ILE A 220 -11.10 -15.66 6.41
C ILE A 220 -9.75 -14.92 6.24
N ILE A 221 -9.27 -14.76 5.00
CA ILE A 221 -7.95 -14.20 4.69
C ILE A 221 -7.79 -12.72 5.08
N PRO A 222 -8.76 -11.82 4.85
CA PRO A 222 -8.58 -10.41 5.17
C PRO A 222 -8.47 -10.11 6.65
N VAL A 223 -9.12 -10.91 7.50
CA VAL A 223 -9.12 -10.68 8.96
C VAL A 223 -7.71 -10.80 9.54
N SER A 224 -6.90 -11.71 8.99
CA SER A 224 -5.51 -11.89 9.44
C SER A 224 -4.57 -10.77 8.97
N TYR A 225 -4.89 -10.06 7.87
CA TYR A 225 -4.03 -9.03 7.28
C TYR A 225 -4.45 -7.59 7.63
N THR A 226 -5.71 -7.34 7.94
CA THR A 226 -6.17 -6.04 8.44
C THR A 226 -5.59 -5.71 9.82
N HIS A 227 -5.25 -6.72 10.62
CA HIS A 227 -4.55 -6.55 11.90
C HIS A 227 -3.05 -6.23 11.74
N LEU A 228 -2.44 -6.55 10.58
CA LEU A 228 -1.02 -6.28 10.30
C LEU A 228 -0.79 -4.90 9.66
N ALA A 229 -1.84 -4.19 9.29
CA ALA A 229 -1.75 -2.87 8.66
C ALA A 229 -2.21 -1.72 9.56
N GLY A 230 -2.57 -1.98 10.81
CA GLY A 230 -3.24 -1.04 11.68
C GLY A 230 -2.65 -0.82 13.09
N ASP A 231 -1.56 -1.51 13.45
CA ASP A 231 -0.91 -1.32 14.76
C ASP A 231 0.40 -0.54 14.64
#